data_696f2cb2480c2eb3ebbbb2ce0d7e49c7
#
_entry.id   696f2cb2480c2eb3ebbbb2ce0d7e49c7
#
_cell.length_a   1.000
_cell.length_b   1.000
_cell.length_c   1.000
_cell.angle_alpha   90.00
_cell.angle_beta   90.00
_cell.angle_gamma   90.00
#
_symmetry.space_group_name_H-M   'P 1'
#
loop_
_entity.id
_entity.type
_entity.pdbx_description
1 polymer ?
#
loop_
_entity_poly.entity_id
_entity_poly.type
_entity_poly.pdbx_seq_one_letter_code
_entity_poly.pdbx_strand_id
1 'polypeptide(L)'
;DCYQNTLFCAVGGKDQFKIIIPLLNKLKINFLVIADLDLINNRDKLKDLINSIEDNKYNQISSIHNDFLNMFESGVDNQVKKQSVIKEEILSFITDAPYMSDETASKIRQVLKNISHLKLLKNCGKSCLPAGECVQKYNQIIYFLNESNIFVVECGEIERFITEIDGHGSLWVEEVFKKYPTLDEPEYSNAKEFIKKVFRIGMLEEGENNE
;
A
#
# COMPACT_ATOMS: atom_id res chain seq x y z
N ASP A 1 -27.95 -6.98 0.04
CA ASP A 1 -26.71 -7.77 0.23
C ASP A 1 -25.78 -7.59 -0.97
N CYS A 2 -25.05 -6.45 -1.00
CA CYS A 2 -24.15 -6.09 -2.10
C CYS A 2 -22.92 -7.00 -2.26
N TYR A 3 -22.64 -7.86 -1.27
CA TYR A 3 -21.50 -8.80 -1.32
C TYR A 3 -21.78 -10.08 -2.10
N GLN A 4 -23.04 -10.40 -2.39
CA GLN A 4 -23.42 -11.70 -3.00
C GLN A 4 -22.93 -11.87 -4.44
N ASN A 5 -22.67 -10.77 -5.15
CA ASN A 5 -22.19 -10.79 -6.54
C ASN A 5 -20.74 -10.31 -6.69
N THR A 6 -19.96 -10.30 -5.60
CA THR A 6 -18.59 -9.80 -5.60
C THR A 6 -17.60 -10.95 -5.52
N LEU A 7 -16.64 -10.98 -6.44
CA LEU A 7 -15.51 -11.90 -6.42
C LEU A 7 -14.24 -11.16 -5.97
N PHE A 8 -13.64 -11.62 -4.89
CA PHE A 8 -12.32 -11.15 -4.46
C PHE A 8 -11.22 -11.95 -5.16
N CYS A 9 -10.33 -11.25 -5.86
CA CYS A 9 -9.24 -11.86 -6.59
C CYS A 9 -7.89 -11.31 -6.12
N ALA A 10 -7.02 -12.18 -5.58
CA ALA A 10 -5.65 -11.82 -5.27
C ALA A 10 -4.81 -11.85 -6.55
N VAL A 11 -4.27 -10.70 -6.95
CA VAL A 11 -3.55 -10.56 -8.23
C VAL A 11 -2.06 -10.90 -8.15
N GLY A 12 -1.53 -11.27 -6.98
CA GLY A 12 -0.14 -11.73 -6.85
C GLY A 12 0.93 -10.63 -6.95
N GLY A 13 0.55 -9.36 -6.77
CA GLY A 13 1.47 -8.23 -6.72
C GLY A 13 1.08 -7.06 -7.62
N LYS A 14 1.65 -5.87 -7.32
CA LYS A 14 1.27 -4.59 -7.96
C LYS A 14 1.51 -4.56 -9.48
N ASP A 15 2.48 -5.32 -9.97
CA ASP A 15 2.81 -5.38 -11.40
C ASP A 15 1.75 -6.11 -12.25
N GLN A 16 0.87 -6.90 -11.60
CA GLN A 16 -0.20 -7.62 -12.29
C GLN A 16 -1.40 -6.73 -12.64
N PHE A 17 -1.58 -5.61 -11.95
CA PHE A 17 -2.69 -4.70 -12.23
C PHE A 17 -2.71 -4.21 -13.68
N LYS A 18 -1.55 -3.85 -14.23
CA LYS A 18 -1.43 -3.39 -15.63
C LYS A 18 -1.82 -4.45 -16.68
N ILE A 19 -1.90 -5.71 -16.28
CA ILE A 19 -2.32 -6.82 -17.15
C ILE A 19 -3.81 -7.09 -16.97
N ILE A 20 -4.27 -7.14 -15.72
CA ILE A 20 -5.63 -7.57 -15.39
C ILE A 20 -6.65 -6.47 -15.66
N ILE A 21 -6.36 -5.21 -15.30
CA ILE A 21 -7.31 -4.11 -15.43
C ILE A 21 -7.74 -3.86 -16.90
N PRO A 22 -6.84 -3.78 -17.88
CA PRO A 22 -7.25 -3.65 -19.28
C PRO A 22 -8.12 -4.81 -19.76
N LEU A 23 -7.90 -6.01 -19.24
CA LEU A 23 -8.72 -7.17 -19.56
C LEU A 23 -10.14 -7.02 -18.97
N LEU A 24 -10.27 -6.62 -17.70
CA LEU A 24 -11.55 -6.37 -17.06
C LEU A 24 -12.33 -5.26 -17.78
N ASN A 25 -11.65 -4.15 -18.12
CA ASN A 25 -12.24 -3.07 -18.93
C ASN A 25 -12.75 -3.57 -20.28
N LYS A 26 -11.96 -4.38 -20.99
CA LYS A 26 -12.34 -4.94 -22.28
C LYS A 26 -13.53 -5.88 -22.20
N LEU A 27 -13.65 -6.60 -21.08
CA LEU A 27 -14.78 -7.49 -20.78
C LEU A 27 -15.98 -6.74 -20.18
N LYS A 28 -15.87 -5.43 -19.93
CA LYS A 28 -16.91 -4.61 -19.25
C LYS A 28 -17.29 -5.16 -17.88
N ILE A 29 -16.30 -5.65 -17.15
CA ILE A 29 -16.47 -6.12 -15.77
C ILE A 29 -16.15 -4.96 -14.84
N ASN A 30 -17.11 -4.57 -14.00
CA ASN A 30 -16.89 -3.59 -12.95
C ASN A 30 -15.92 -4.15 -11.92
N PHE A 31 -14.98 -3.32 -11.47
CA PHE A 31 -13.97 -3.74 -10.50
C PHE A 31 -13.59 -2.60 -9.56
N LEU A 32 -13.10 -2.99 -8.40
CA LEU A 32 -12.46 -2.12 -7.42
C LEU A 32 -11.06 -2.65 -7.15
N VAL A 33 -10.10 -1.76 -6.95
CA VAL A 33 -8.72 -2.13 -6.61
C VAL A 33 -8.48 -1.83 -5.14
N ILE A 34 -7.99 -2.82 -4.39
CA ILE A 34 -7.48 -2.63 -3.03
C ILE A 34 -5.97 -2.87 -3.06
N ALA A 35 -5.20 -1.94 -2.53
CA ALA A 35 -3.74 -2.01 -2.50
C ALA A 35 -3.18 -1.52 -1.17
N ASP A 36 -1.96 -1.97 -0.83
CA ASP A 36 -1.22 -1.46 0.31
C ASP A 36 -0.86 0.02 0.11
N LEU A 37 -0.72 0.76 1.21
CA LEU A 37 -0.43 2.18 1.20
C LEU A 37 0.92 2.52 0.54
N ASP A 38 1.90 1.63 0.58
CA ASP A 38 3.20 1.83 -0.04
C ASP A 38 3.14 1.94 -1.58
N LEU A 39 1.98 1.67 -2.20
CA LEU A 39 1.72 1.96 -3.60
C LEU A 39 1.92 3.44 -3.93
N ILE A 40 1.46 4.36 -3.05
CA ILE A 40 1.58 5.81 -3.27
C ILE A 40 3.02 6.32 -3.18
N ASN A 41 3.93 5.54 -2.62
CA ASN A 41 5.35 5.91 -2.56
C ASN A 41 6.16 5.35 -3.75
N ASN A 42 5.51 4.64 -4.67
CA ASN A 42 6.14 4.11 -5.88
C ASN A 42 5.53 4.75 -7.12
N ARG A 43 6.20 5.80 -7.62
CA ARG A 43 5.72 6.62 -8.75
C ARG A 43 5.35 5.78 -9.97
N ASP A 44 6.22 4.87 -10.38
CA ASP A 44 6.02 4.12 -11.60
C ASP A 44 4.85 3.14 -11.47
N LYS A 45 4.75 2.44 -10.34
CA LYS A 45 3.65 1.50 -10.09
C LYS A 45 2.30 2.20 -9.93
N LEU A 46 2.26 3.35 -9.26
CA LEU A 46 1.05 4.14 -9.15
C LEU A 46 0.61 4.69 -10.52
N LYS A 47 1.55 5.21 -11.30
CA LYS A 47 1.31 5.67 -12.67
C LYS A 47 0.79 4.55 -13.57
N ASP A 48 1.45 3.39 -13.54
CA ASP A 48 1.05 2.23 -14.33
C ASP A 48 -0.36 1.77 -13.98
N LEU A 49 -0.68 1.71 -12.67
CA LEU A 49 -2.01 1.33 -12.20
C LEU A 49 -3.08 2.32 -12.69
N ILE A 50 -2.91 3.61 -12.44
CA ILE A 50 -3.90 4.63 -12.81
C ILE A 50 -4.09 4.66 -14.33
N ASN A 51 -3.00 4.61 -15.10
CA ASN A 51 -3.08 4.62 -16.56
C ASN A 51 -3.63 3.31 -17.14
N SER A 52 -3.62 2.20 -16.39
CA SER A 52 -4.28 0.97 -16.83
C SER A 52 -5.81 1.04 -16.72
N ILE A 53 -6.34 1.94 -15.90
CA ILE A 53 -7.79 2.21 -15.83
C ILE A 53 -8.21 3.12 -16.97
N GLU A 54 -7.46 4.21 -17.17
CA GLU A 54 -7.74 5.20 -18.21
C GLU A 54 -6.42 5.84 -18.66
N ASP A 55 -6.19 5.86 -19.98
CA ASP A 55 -4.95 6.38 -20.57
C ASP A 55 -4.66 7.82 -20.13
N ASN A 56 -3.42 8.06 -19.69
CA ASN A 56 -2.92 9.37 -19.26
C ASN A 56 -3.62 9.99 -18.02
N LYS A 57 -4.49 9.26 -17.35
CA LYS A 57 -5.22 9.75 -16.17
C LYS A 57 -4.29 10.19 -15.03
N TYR A 58 -3.14 9.52 -14.87
CA TYR A 58 -2.13 9.91 -13.88
C TYR A 58 -1.64 11.35 -14.04
N ASN A 59 -1.67 11.93 -15.24
CA ASN A 59 -1.24 13.31 -15.46
C ASN A 59 -2.04 14.33 -14.62
N GLN A 60 -3.29 13.99 -14.24
CA GLN A 60 -4.15 14.85 -13.43
C GLN A 60 -3.63 15.06 -12.00
N ILE A 61 -2.87 14.08 -11.46
CA ILE A 61 -2.31 14.15 -10.11
C ILE A 61 -0.79 14.18 -10.06
N SER A 62 -0.12 14.12 -11.20
CA SER A 62 1.34 13.95 -11.27
C SER A 62 2.11 15.02 -10.50
N SER A 63 1.68 16.29 -10.56
CA SER A 63 2.29 17.37 -9.79
C SER A 63 2.06 17.20 -8.29
N ILE A 64 0.83 16.94 -7.87
CA ILE A 64 0.46 16.73 -6.47
C ILE A 64 1.22 15.54 -5.88
N HIS A 65 1.33 14.46 -6.65
CA HIS A 65 2.06 13.27 -6.25
C HIS A 65 3.56 13.52 -6.11
N ASN A 66 4.17 14.29 -7.03
CA ASN A 66 5.57 14.68 -6.93
C ASN A 66 5.84 15.54 -5.69
N ASP A 67 4.98 16.53 -5.43
CA ASP A 67 5.06 17.37 -4.23
C ASP A 67 4.98 16.51 -2.97
N PHE A 68 4.01 15.59 -2.91
CA PHE A 68 3.86 14.64 -1.81
C PHE A 68 5.13 13.83 -1.56
N LEU A 69 5.71 13.22 -2.61
CA LEU A 69 6.93 12.40 -2.48
C LEU A 69 8.09 13.22 -1.93
N ASN A 70 8.32 14.43 -2.47
CA ASN A 70 9.38 15.33 -2.00
C ASN A 70 9.19 15.73 -0.53
N MET A 71 7.95 16.07 -0.13
CA MET A 71 7.62 16.43 1.25
C MET A 71 7.74 15.25 2.20
N PHE A 72 7.33 14.07 1.76
CA PHE A 72 7.41 12.85 2.55
C PHE A 72 8.88 12.47 2.78
N GLU A 73 9.70 12.42 1.73
CA GLU A 73 11.13 12.10 1.84
C GLU A 73 11.85 13.09 2.76
N SER A 74 11.67 14.41 2.56
CA SER A 74 12.32 15.42 3.39
C SER A 74 11.80 15.46 4.84
N GLY A 75 10.53 15.14 5.06
CA GLY A 75 9.92 15.18 6.39
C GLY A 75 10.24 13.97 7.26
N VAL A 76 10.58 12.83 6.66
CA VAL A 76 10.94 11.61 7.41
C VAL A 76 12.44 11.45 7.64
N ASP A 77 13.27 12.35 7.12
CA ASP A 77 14.74 12.33 7.32
C ASP A 77 15.15 12.21 8.79
N ASN A 78 14.35 12.74 9.72
CA ASN A 78 14.59 12.61 11.16
C ASN A 78 14.19 11.25 11.75
N GLN A 79 13.37 10.46 11.03
CA GLN A 79 12.91 9.13 11.46
C GLN A 79 13.76 8.02 10.84
N VAL A 80 14.52 8.32 9.80
CA VAL A 80 15.43 7.38 9.13
C VAL A 80 16.82 7.46 9.78
N LYS A 81 17.45 6.33 10.01
CA LYS A 81 18.83 6.28 10.52
C LYS A 81 19.73 7.15 9.64
N LYS A 82 20.53 8.04 10.26
CA LYS A 82 21.49 8.86 9.52
C LYS A 82 22.41 7.97 8.68
N GLN A 83 22.80 8.45 7.51
CA GLN A 83 23.66 7.70 6.58
C GLN A 83 24.98 7.23 7.23
N SER A 84 25.55 8.01 8.17
CA SER A 84 26.72 7.62 8.94
C SER A 84 26.47 6.37 9.80
N VAL A 85 25.33 6.30 10.49
CA VAL A 85 24.96 5.15 11.33
C VAL A 85 24.74 3.90 10.49
N ILE A 86 24.11 4.05 9.33
CA ILE A 86 23.90 2.94 8.37
C ILE A 86 25.23 2.44 7.84
N LYS A 87 26.13 3.35 7.48
CA LYS A 87 27.46 3.00 7.01
C LYS A 87 28.25 2.23 8.06
N GLU A 88 28.24 2.68 9.32
CA GLU A 88 28.89 1.98 10.43
C GLU A 88 28.29 0.59 10.66
N GLU A 89 26.96 0.47 10.62
CA GLU A 89 26.28 -0.82 10.78
C GLU A 89 26.64 -1.79 9.64
N ILE A 90 26.66 -1.35 8.38
CA ILE A 90 27.09 -2.16 7.25
C ILE A 90 28.56 -2.55 7.39
N LEU A 91 29.44 -1.61 7.74
CA LEU A 91 30.87 -1.88 7.92
C LEU A 91 31.12 -2.89 9.04
N SER A 92 30.31 -2.92 10.09
CA SER A 92 30.43 -3.90 11.17
C SER A 92 30.20 -5.36 10.73
N PHE A 93 29.54 -5.58 9.60
CA PHE A 93 29.32 -6.92 9.04
C PHE A 93 30.38 -7.34 8.02
N ILE A 94 31.17 -6.38 7.52
CA ILE A 94 32.21 -6.63 6.52
C ILE A 94 33.49 -7.06 7.27
N THR A 95 33.96 -8.25 6.95
CA THR A 95 35.21 -8.82 7.47
C THR A 95 36.31 -8.72 6.42
N ASP A 96 37.56 -8.94 6.81
CA ASP A 96 38.71 -8.97 5.88
C ASP A 96 38.76 -10.22 4.97
N ALA A 97 37.66 -11.01 4.96
CA ALA A 97 37.54 -12.16 4.09
C ALA A 97 37.50 -11.74 2.61
N PRO A 98 38.18 -12.46 1.69
CA PRO A 98 38.28 -12.08 0.28
C PRO A 98 36.92 -12.13 -0.47
N TYR A 99 35.94 -12.82 0.09
CA TYR A 99 34.60 -12.96 -0.48
C TYR A 99 33.51 -12.70 0.56
N MET A 100 32.44 -12.10 0.15
CA MET A 100 31.27 -11.86 0.99
C MET A 100 30.49 -13.17 1.16
N SER A 101 30.23 -13.58 2.42
CA SER A 101 29.36 -14.73 2.70
C SER A 101 27.89 -14.42 2.47
N ASP A 102 27.07 -15.45 2.20
CA ASP A 102 25.60 -15.30 2.07
C ASP A 102 24.98 -14.73 3.35
N GLU A 103 25.52 -15.09 4.52
CA GLU A 103 25.06 -14.57 5.81
C GLU A 103 25.32 -13.06 5.91
N THR A 104 26.53 -12.59 5.57
CA THR A 104 26.89 -11.16 5.54
C THR A 104 26.03 -10.41 4.55
N ALA A 105 25.83 -10.94 3.34
CA ALA A 105 24.97 -10.35 2.33
C ALA A 105 23.52 -10.26 2.80
N SER A 106 23.03 -11.26 3.54
CA SER A 106 21.68 -11.26 4.12
C SER A 106 21.51 -10.16 5.18
N LYS A 107 22.48 -10.03 6.11
CA LYS A 107 22.49 -8.96 7.13
C LYS A 107 22.48 -7.57 6.50
N ILE A 108 23.30 -7.33 5.49
CA ILE A 108 23.34 -6.05 4.77
C ILE A 108 22.01 -5.77 4.09
N ARG A 109 21.42 -6.76 3.39
CA ARG A 109 20.10 -6.59 2.78
C ARG A 109 19.02 -6.24 3.83
N GLN A 110 19.10 -6.83 5.03
CA GLN A 110 18.17 -6.53 6.11
C GLN A 110 18.31 -5.08 6.61
N VAL A 111 19.54 -4.58 6.78
CA VAL A 111 19.77 -3.17 7.11
C VAL A 111 19.19 -2.27 6.02
N LEU A 112 19.52 -2.51 4.75
CA LEU A 112 19.03 -1.73 3.61
C LEU A 112 17.49 -1.80 3.47
N LYS A 113 16.91 -2.95 3.75
CA LYS A 113 15.45 -3.08 3.81
C LYS A 113 14.82 -2.17 4.88
N ASN A 114 15.46 -1.95 6.00
CA ASN A 114 14.91 -1.18 7.13
C ASN A 114 15.07 0.34 6.96
N ILE A 115 15.86 0.79 5.97
CA ILE A 115 16.10 2.21 5.67
C ILE A 115 15.06 2.77 4.69
N SER A 116 14.36 1.91 3.98
CA SER A 116 13.46 2.35 2.91
C SER A 116 12.27 3.13 3.46
N HIS A 117 12.08 4.38 3.00
CA HIS A 117 10.86 5.17 3.21
C HIS A 117 9.58 4.40 2.80
N LEU A 118 9.72 3.47 1.84
CA LEU A 118 8.66 2.55 1.42
C LEU A 118 8.12 1.71 2.58
N LYS A 119 9.02 1.25 3.47
CA LYS A 119 8.62 0.47 4.63
C LYS A 119 7.94 1.28 5.72
N LEU A 120 8.25 2.57 5.79
CA LEU A 120 7.63 3.44 6.78
C LEU A 120 6.12 3.51 6.56
N LEU A 121 5.67 3.80 5.33
CA LEU A 121 4.25 3.79 4.98
C LEU A 121 3.61 2.41 5.18
N LYS A 122 4.32 1.34 4.83
CA LYS A 122 3.83 -0.02 5.01
C LYS A 122 3.63 -0.40 6.48
N ASN A 123 4.56 0.03 7.35
CA ASN A 123 4.57 -0.36 8.77
C ASN A 123 3.72 0.55 9.64
N CYS A 124 3.69 1.85 9.37
CA CYS A 124 3.04 2.86 10.21
C CYS A 124 1.81 3.50 9.56
N GLY A 125 1.55 3.17 8.29
CA GLY A 125 0.42 3.75 7.57
C GLY A 125 0.52 5.26 7.47
N LYS A 126 -0.63 5.92 7.41
CA LYS A 126 -0.72 7.39 7.35
C LYS A 126 -0.22 8.11 8.60
N SER A 127 -0.03 7.41 9.72
CA SER A 127 0.44 8.04 10.96
C SER A 127 1.88 8.54 10.91
N CYS A 128 2.68 8.06 9.95
CA CYS A 128 4.06 8.51 9.76
C CYS A 128 4.18 9.72 8.82
N LEU A 129 3.07 10.24 8.29
CA LEU A 129 3.11 11.39 7.39
C LEU A 129 3.52 12.65 8.15
N PRO A 130 4.45 13.46 7.61
CA PRO A 130 4.74 14.78 8.14
C PRO A 130 3.49 15.64 8.18
N ALA A 131 3.25 16.31 9.31
CA ALA A 131 2.08 17.16 9.48
C ALA A 131 2.05 18.34 8.49
N GLY A 132 0.86 18.92 8.28
CA GLY A 132 0.69 20.11 7.43
C GLY A 132 0.45 19.78 5.97
N GLU A 133 1.21 20.39 5.06
CA GLU A 133 0.98 20.30 3.62
C GLU A 133 1.14 18.90 3.06
N CYS A 134 2.05 18.09 3.60
CA CYS A 134 2.21 16.69 3.20
C CYS A 134 0.91 15.88 3.37
N VAL A 135 0.22 16.05 4.52
CA VAL A 135 -1.08 15.41 4.77
C VAL A 135 -2.15 15.93 3.81
N GLN A 136 -2.13 17.21 3.45
CA GLN A 136 -3.08 17.78 2.49
C GLN A 136 -2.88 17.16 1.10
N LYS A 137 -1.64 17.06 0.62
CA LYS A 137 -1.32 16.41 -0.65
C LYS A 137 -1.71 14.92 -0.64
N TYR A 138 -1.43 14.23 0.46
CA TYR A 138 -1.87 12.86 0.68
C TYR A 138 -3.39 12.72 0.51
N ASN A 139 -4.16 13.56 1.20
CA ASN A 139 -5.63 13.51 1.13
C ASN A 139 -6.16 13.78 -0.30
N GLN A 140 -5.53 14.68 -1.06
CA GLN A 140 -5.87 14.91 -2.46
C GLN A 140 -5.60 13.68 -3.33
N ILE A 141 -4.47 12.98 -3.10
CA ILE A 141 -4.17 11.72 -3.80
C ILE A 141 -5.20 10.66 -3.46
N ILE A 142 -5.51 10.47 -2.16
CA ILE A 142 -6.50 9.47 -1.72
C ILE A 142 -7.88 9.75 -2.31
N TYR A 143 -8.29 11.01 -2.33
CA TYR A 143 -9.56 11.40 -2.95
C TYR A 143 -9.58 10.99 -4.44
N PHE A 144 -8.56 11.36 -5.19
CA PHE A 144 -8.44 11.01 -6.61
C PHE A 144 -8.42 9.49 -6.86
N LEU A 145 -7.71 8.74 -6.01
CA LEU A 145 -7.67 7.28 -6.11
C LEU A 145 -9.05 6.66 -5.87
N ASN A 146 -9.77 7.13 -4.86
CA ASN A 146 -11.12 6.66 -4.55
C ASN A 146 -12.09 6.93 -5.73
N GLU A 147 -12.05 8.14 -6.31
CA GLU A 147 -12.80 8.48 -7.54
C GLU A 147 -12.42 7.61 -8.76
N SER A 148 -11.25 6.97 -8.70
CA SER A 148 -10.77 6.05 -9.71
C SER A 148 -10.97 4.57 -9.33
N ASN A 149 -11.82 4.30 -8.34
CA ASN A 149 -12.07 2.94 -7.82
C ASN A 149 -10.81 2.23 -7.29
N ILE A 150 -9.80 3.00 -6.83
CA ILE A 150 -8.58 2.51 -6.19
C ILE A 150 -8.62 2.88 -4.71
N PHE A 151 -8.59 1.90 -3.84
CA PHE A 151 -8.62 2.06 -2.39
C PHE A 151 -7.31 1.57 -1.79
N VAL A 152 -6.64 2.40 -1.00
CA VAL A 152 -5.42 2.00 -0.30
C VAL A 152 -5.70 1.74 1.17
N VAL A 153 -5.00 0.76 1.72
CA VAL A 153 -5.09 0.39 3.14
C VAL A 153 -4.33 1.43 3.97
N GLU A 154 -5.04 2.42 4.51
CA GLU A 154 -4.45 3.60 5.17
C GLU A 154 -3.62 3.28 6.43
N CYS A 155 -3.80 2.11 7.04
CA CYS A 155 -2.93 1.61 8.12
C CYS A 155 -1.61 1.00 7.63
N GLY A 156 -1.39 0.92 6.31
CA GLY A 156 -0.16 0.44 5.69
C GLY A 156 -0.37 -0.76 4.77
N GLU A 157 -0.62 -1.91 5.34
CA GLU A 157 -0.92 -3.17 4.67
C GLU A 157 -2.10 -3.89 5.35
N ILE A 158 -2.70 -4.88 4.69
CA ILE A 158 -3.88 -5.60 5.21
C ILE A 158 -3.60 -6.22 6.57
N GLU A 159 -2.42 -6.76 6.79
CA GLU A 159 -2.01 -7.37 8.05
C GLU A 159 -2.02 -6.38 9.22
N ARG A 160 -1.97 -5.07 8.96
CA ARG A 160 -2.03 -4.01 9.98
C ARG A 160 -3.44 -3.74 10.53
N PHE A 161 -4.47 -4.35 9.97
CA PHE A 161 -5.79 -4.31 10.61
C PHE A 161 -5.81 -5.09 11.93
N ILE A 162 -4.94 -6.12 12.06
CA ILE A 162 -4.80 -6.91 13.29
C ILE A 162 -3.32 -6.99 13.64
N THR A 163 -2.85 -6.07 14.46
CA THR A 163 -1.41 -5.89 14.78
C THR A 163 -0.87 -6.87 15.82
N GLU A 164 -1.74 -7.63 16.46
CA GLU A 164 -1.36 -8.60 17.50
C GLU A 164 -0.87 -9.94 16.95
N ILE A 165 -0.93 -10.11 15.64
CA ILE A 165 -0.49 -11.31 14.94
C ILE A 165 0.58 -10.92 13.94
N ASP A 166 1.79 -11.44 14.16
CA ASP A 166 2.90 -11.25 13.24
C ASP A 166 2.79 -12.18 12.03
N GLY A 167 3.37 -11.76 10.90
CA GLY A 167 3.44 -12.57 9.69
C GLY A 167 2.80 -11.91 8.48
N HIS A 168 2.74 -12.65 7.37
CA HIS A 168 2.20 -12.18 6.10
C HIS A 168 1.50 -13.31 5.34
N GLY A 169 0.56 -12.91 4.48
CA GLY A 169 -0.09 -13.80 3.53
C GLY A 169 -0.97 -14.87 4.19
N SER A 170 -1.01 -16.07 3.60
CA SER A 170 -1.92 -17.14 4.04
C SER A 170 -1.71 -17.60 5.48
N LEU A 171 -0.46 -17.64 5.94
CA LEU A 171 -0.15 -18.05 7.32
C LEU A 171 -0.70 -17.04 8.34
N TRP A 172 -0.59 -15.73 8.05
CA TRP A 172 -1.19 -14.70 8.87
C TRP A 172 -2.72 -14.86 8.91
N VAL A 173 -3.36 -15.08 7.78
CA VAL A 173 -4.81 -15.31 7.71
C VAL A 173 -5.23 -16.50 8.56
N GLU A 174 -4.51 -17.61 8.50
CA GLU A 174 -4.78 -18.80 9.31
C GLU A 174 -4.67 -18.50 10.82
N GLU A 175 -3.65 -17.78 11.24
CA GLU A 175 -3.46 -17.42 12.66
C GLU A 175 -4.53 -16.42 13.13
N VAL A 176 -4.97 -15.48 12.27
CA VAL A 176 -6.08 -14.58 12.56
C VAL A 176 -7.36 -15.37 12.82
N PHE A 177 -7.73 -16.31 11.94
CA PHE A 177 -8.95 -17.09 12.09
C PHE A 177 -8.88 -18.08 13.27
N LYS A 178 -7.70 -18.57 13.63
CA LYS A 178 -7.52 -19.38 14.85
C LYS A 178 -7.76 -18.56 16.12
N LYS A 179 -7.25 -17.32 16.16
CA LYS A 179 -7.35 -16.45 17.32
C LYS A 179 -8.70 -15.77 17.44
N TYR A 180 -9.27 -15.37 16.30
CA TYR A 180 -10.52 -14.63 16.18
C TYR A 180 -11.48 -15.37 15.23
N PRO A 181 -12.15 -16.43 15.71
CA PRO A 181 -12.89 -17.34 14.85
C PRO A 181 -14.22 -16.78 14.31
N THR A 182 -14.72 -15.70 14.92
CA THR A 182 -15.99 -15.08 14.49
C THR A 182 -15.75 -13.67 13.95
N LEU A 183 -16.51 -13.28 12.93
CA LEU A 183 -16.42 -11.93 12.39
C LEU A 183 -16.91 -10.84 13.35
N ASP A 184 -17.56 -11.20 14.46
CA ASP A 184 -18.08 -10.22 15.42
C ASP A 184 -17.05 -9.73 16.44
N GLU A 185 -15.84 -10.27 16.38
CA GLU A 185 -14.73 -9.82 17.21
C GLU A 185 -14.39 -8.34 16.94
N PRO A 186 -14.13 -7.56 18.01
CA PRO A 186 -13.85 -6.13 17.89
C PRO A 186 -12.59 -5.82 17.08
N GLU A 187 -11.64 -6.75 17.00
CA GLU A 187 -10.40 -6.64 16.24
C GLU A 187 -10.65 -6.45 14.73
N TYR A 188 -11.78 -6.93 14.23
CA TYR A 188 -12.17 -6.72 12.84
C TYR A 188 -12.81 -5.35 12.56
N SER A 189 -13.01 -4.49 13.56
CA SER A 189 -13.75 -3.22 13.40
C SER A 189 -13.17 -2.34 12.30
N ASN A 190 -11.85 -2.11 12.31
CA ASN A 190 -11.15 -1.28 11.32
C ASN A 190 -11.24 -1.88 9.90
N ALA A 191 -11.08 -3.20 9.79
CA ALA A 191 -11.21 -3.90 8.51
C ALA A 191 -12.64 -3.79 7.96
N LYS A 192 -13.65 -3.98 8.82
CA LYS A 192 -15.07 -3.82 8.45
C LYS A 192 -15.39 -2.39 8.00
N GLU A 193 -14.88 -1.37 8.69
CA GLU A 193 -15.07 0.02 8.29
C GLU A 193 -14.43 0.30 6.94
N PHE A 194 -13.21 -0.20 6.70
CA PHE A 194 -12.54 -0.06 5.43
C PHE A 194 -13.35 -0.72 4.29
N ILE A 195 -13.80 -1.95 4.47
CA ILE A 195 -14.61 -2.66 3.47
C ILE A 195 -15.94 -1.93 3.23
N LYS A 196 -16.61 -1.44 4.28
CA LYS A 196 -17.82 -0.63 4.13
C LYS A 196 -17.56 0.65 3.32
N LYS A 197 -16.42 1.32 3.53
CA LYS A 197 -16.01 2.49 2.75
C LYS A 197 -15.83 2.14 1.27
N VAL A 198 -15.09 1.07 0.98
CA VAL A 198 -14.84 0.58 -0.39
C VAL A 198 -16.16 0.36 -1.14
N PHE A 199 -17.09 -0.37 -0.54
CA PHE A 199 -18.36 -0.66 -1.21
C PHE A 199 -19.32 0.52 -1.30
N ARG A 200 -19.33 1.44 -0.34
CA ARG A 200 -20.20 2.63 -0.40
C ARG A 200 -19.80 3.57 -1.53
N ILE A 201 -18.51 3.82 -1.72
CA ILE A 201 -18.02 4.73 -2.77
C ILE A 201 -18.17 4.06 -4.14
N GLY A 202 -17.75 2.81 -4.28
CA GLY A 202 -17.81 2.11 -5.55
C GLY A 202 -19.21 1.80 -6.08
N MET A 203 -20.27 1.97 -5.26
CA MET A 203 -21.67 1.75 -5.68
C MET A 203 -22.41 3.04 -6.02
N LEU A 204 -21.90 4.20 -5.65
CA LEU A 204 -22.55 5.48 -5.98
C LEU A 204 -22.55 5.77 -7.49
N GLU A 205 -21.57 5.22 -8.23
CA GLU A 205 -21.51 5.36 -9.69
C GLU A 205 -22.48 4.46 -10.46
N GLU A 206 -23.00 3.37 -9.89
CA GLU A 206 -23.96 2.49 -10.55
C GLU A 206 -25.39 3.06 -10.55
N GLY A 207 -25.71 3.96 -9.62
CA GLY A 207 -27.05 4.56 -9.48
C GLY A 207 -27.34 5.69 -10.49
N GLU A 208 -26.36 6.36 -11.04
CA GLU A 208 -26.55 7.49 -11.95
C GLU A 208 -26.59 7.13 -13.45
N ASN A 209 -26.22 5.91 -13.80
CA ASN A 209 -26.20 5.46 -15.20
C ASN A 209 -27.45 4.65 -15.64
N ASN A 210 -28.48 4.55 -14.81
CA ASN A 210 -29.70 3.80 -15.10
C ASN A 210 -30.99 4.67 -15.14
N GLU A 211 -30.89 5.97 -15.44
CA GLU A 211 -32.04 6.82 -15.80
C GLU A 211 -32.02 7.27 -17.27
#